data_531ce1cb5acfeb64685fc9cb3b5701a7
#
_entry.id   531ce1cb5acfeb64685fc9cb3b5701a7
#
_cell.length_a   1.000
_cell.length_b   1.000
_cell.length_c   1.000
_cell.angle_alpha   90.00
_cell.angle_beta   90.00
_cell.angle_gamma   90.00
#
_symmetry.space_group_name_H-M   'P 1'
#
loop_
_entity.id
_entity.type
_entity.pdbx_description
1 polymer ?
#
loop_
_entity_poly.entity_id
_entity_poly.type
_entity_poly.pdbx_seq_one_letter_code
_entity_poly.pdbx_strand_id
1 'polypeptide(L)'
;GLVMGRDVSIITHDDVLSYLGNGDDVPIFTATRSSVRDAGRRLAEMLLAEIASAQQGTQSHLLEAELMVGQSTGPAPSFSALTP
;
A
#
# COMPACT_ATOMS: atom_id res chain seq x y z
N GLY A 1 14.90 18.63 -15.12
CA GLY A 1 14.07 18.19 -14.01
C GLY A 1 14.30 16.75 -13.63
N LEU A 2 13.81 16.39 -12.47
CA LEU A 2 13.91 15.03 -11.95
C LEU A 2 12.82 14.14 -12.53
N VAL A 3 13.14 12.89 -12.78
CA VAL A 3 12.19 11.91 -13.30
C VAL A 3 11.90 10.92 -12.18
N MET A 4 10.62 10.76 -11.89
CA MET A 4 10.13 9.80 -10.89
C MET A 4 10.45 8.37 -11.32
N GLY A 5 10.99 7.59 -10.41
CA GLY A 5 11.41 6.21 -10.68
C GLY A 5 12.83 6.07 -11.19
N ARG A 6 13.43 7.16 -11.65
CA ARG A 6 14.80 7.17 -12.11
C ARG A 6 15.70 8.00 -11.20
N ASP A 7 15.33 9.26 -10.98
CA ASP A 7 16.12 10.19 -10.17
C ASP A 7 15.61 10.27 -8.73
N VAL A 8 14.31 10.10 -8.55
CA VAL A 8 13.63 10.15 -7.27
C VAL A 8 12.65 8.99 -7.19
N SER A 9 12.63 8.29 -6.07
CA SER A 9 11.65 7.23 -5.81
C SER A 9 10.59 7.75 -4.86
N ILE A 10 9.32 7.38 -5.13
CA ILE A 10 8.19 7.78 -4.33
C ILE A 10 7.40 6.53 -3.97
N ILE A 11 7.11 6.36 -2.68
CA ILE A 11 6.23 5.30 -2.18
C ILE A 11 5.05 5.97 -1.51
N THR A 12 3.86 5.49 -1.82
CA THR A 12 2.62 6.01 -1.23
C THR A 12 1.93 4.92 -0.42
N HIS A 13 0.92 5.31 0.33
CA HIS A 13 0.03 4.37 1.01
C HIS A 13 -1.39 4.56 0.46
N ASP A 14 -2.07 3.44 0.18
CA ASP A 14 -3.44 3.42 -0.35
C ASP A 14 -3.60 4.23 -1.64
N ASP A 15 -2.76 3.90 -2.62
CA ASP A 15 -2.80 4.59 -3.89
C ASP A 15 -4.00 4.14 -4.73
N VAL A 16 -4.98 5.01 -4.88
CA VAL A 16 -6.14 4.77 -5.76
C VAL A 16 -5.86 5.22 -7.20
N LEU A 17 -4.88 6.08 -7.40
CA LEU A 17 -4.59 6.62 -8.73
C LEU A 17 -4.02 5.56 -9.66
N SER A 18 -3.31 4.58 -9.13
CA SER A 18 -2.75 3.49 -9.93
C SER A 18 -3.80 2.58 -10.54
N TYR A 19 -5.05 2.69 -10.11
CA TYR A 19 -6.15 1.96 -10.75
C TYR A 19 -6.65 2.65 -12.02
N LEU A 20 -6.25 3.89 -12.24
CA LEU A 20 -6.55 4.55 -13.50
C LEU A 20 -5.67 3.93 -14.59
N GLY A 21 -6.27 3.68 -15.73
CA GLY A 21 -5.54 3.09 -16.83
C GLY A 21 -4.39 3.98 -17.29
N ASN A 22 -3.19 3.41 -17.30
CA ASN A 22 -1.99 4.12 -17.74
C ASN A 22 -1.35 3.49 -18.96
N GLY A 23 -2.01 2.49 -19.55
CA GLY A 23 -1.51 1.80 -20.71
C GLY A 23 -0.55 0.64 -20.39
N ASP A 24 -0.19 0.46 -19.13
CA ASP A 24 0.70 -0.60 -18.68
C ASP A 24 0.04 -1.46 -17.62
N ASP A 25 0.54 -2.68 -17.46
CA ASP A 25 0.10 -3.56 -16.39
C ASP A 25 0.73 -3.21 -15.05
N VAL A 26 1.75 -2.36 -15.05
CA VAL A 26 2.47 -1.96 -13.86
C VAL A 26 1.84 -0.69 -13.30
N PRO A 27 1.52 -0.62 -12.00
CA PRO A 27 0.97 0.58 -11.41
C PRO A 27 1.89 1.79 -11.57
N ILE A 28 1.32 2.99 -11.53
CA ILE A 28 2.11 4.21 -11.58
C ILE A 28 2.97 4.33 -10.33
N PHE A 29 2.36 4.16 -9.16
CA PHE A 29 3.07 4.34 -7.89
C PHE A 29 3.36 3.00 -7.23
N THR A 30 4.57 2.87 -6.69
CA THR A 30 4.86 1.85 -5.68
C THR A 30 4.11 2.26 -4.42
N ALA A 31 3.33 1.35 -3.88
CA ALA A 31 2.46 1.67 -2.75
C ALA A 31 2.33 0.48 -1.81
N THR A 32 2.14 0.79 -0.55
CA THR A 32 1.63 -0.19 0.40
C THR A 32 0.12 -0.03 0.46
N ARG A 33 -0.59 -1.13 0.57
CA ARG A 33 -2.04 -1.07 0.70
C ARG A 33 -2.55 -2.27 1.47
N SER A 34 -3.67 -2.07 2.13
CA SER A 34 -4.41 -3.14 2.79
C SER A 34 -5.80 -3.21 2.19
N SER A 35 -6.35 -4.41 2.17
CA SER A 35 -7.68 -4.62 1.60
C SER A 35 -8.74 -4.11 2.56
N VAL A 36 -9.50 -3.11 2.12
CA VAL A 36 -10.65 -2.59 2.87
C VAL A 36 -11.72 -3.68 3.01
N ARG A 37 -11.87 -4.51 1.99
CA ARG A 37 -12.81 -5.64 2.03
C ARG A 37 -12.42 -6.64 3.11
N ASP A 38 -11.14 -6.99 3.20
CA ASP A 38 -10.67 -7.92 4.23
C ASP A 38 -10.80 -7.31 5.62
N ALA A 39 -10.53 -6.02 5.77
CA ALA A 39 -10.72 -5.32 7.03
C ALA A 39 -12.20 -5.36 7.46
N GLY A 40 -13.12 -5.08 6.53
CA GLY A 40 -14.55 -5.12 6.81
C GLY A 40 -15.02 -6.52 7.21
N ARG A 41 -14.53 -7.54 6.51
CA ARG A 41 -14.88 -8.93 6.85
C ARG A 41 -14.36 -9.30 8.23
N ARG A 42 -13.13 -8.92 8.54
CA ARG A 42 -12.53 -9.21 9.85
C ARG A 42 -13.28 -8.50 10.98
N LEU A 43 -13.67 -7.25 10.76
CA LEU A 43 -14.46 -6.52 11.75
C LEU A 43 -15.81 -7.19 12.01
N ALA A 44 -16.47 -7.66 10.95
CA ALA A 44 -17.73 -8.38 11.09
C ALA A 44 -17.56 -9.68 11.87
N GLU A 45 -16.51 -10.45 11.59
CA GLU A 45 -16.20 -11.67 12.33
C GLU A 45 -15.95 -11.39 13.81
N MET A 46 -15.21 -10.33 14.11
CA MET A 46 -14.93 -9.93 15.49
C MET A 46 -16.20 -9.53 16.23
N LEU A 47 -17.07 -8.79 15.56
CA LEU A 47 -18.34 -8.38 16.14
C LEU A 47 -19.24 -9.60 16.44
N LEU A 48 -19.35 -10.51 15.47
CA LEU A 48 -20.16 -11.72 15.65
C LEU A 48 -19.62 -12.60 16.78
N ALA A 49 -18.31 -12.71 16.90
CA ALA A 49 -17.69 -13.48 17.98
C ALA A 49 -17.97 -12.84 19.33
N GLU A 50 -17.94 -11.52 19.42
CA GLU A 50 -18.21 -10.80 20.64
C GLU A 50 -19.69 -10.95 21.07
N ILE A 51 -20.60 -10.87 20.13
CA ILE A 51 -22.03 -11.10 20.39
C ILE A 51 -22.27 -12.52 20.88
N ALA A 52 -21.64 -13.51 20.24
CA ALA A 52 -21.86 -14.92 20.56
C ALA A 52 -21.29 -15.31 21.93
N SER A 53 -20.13 -14.75 22.29
CA SER A 53 -19.43 -15.15 23.51
C SER A 53 -19.80 -14.31 24.72
N ALA A 54 -20.48 -13.19 24.53
CA ALA A 54 -20.79 -12.21 25.57
C ALA A 54 -19.53 -11.73 26.34
N GLN A 55 -18.36 -11.95 25.76
CA GLN A 55 -17.12 -11.43 26.33
C GLN A 55 -17.03 -9.95 26.06
N GLN A 56 -16.67 -9.23 27.14
CA GLN A 56 -16.45 -7.81 27.02
C GLN A 56 -14.96 -7.54 27.10
N GLY A 57 -14.44 -6.86 26.11
CA GLY A 57 -13.05 -6.51 26.05
C GLY A 57 -12.72 -5.90 24.72
N THR A 58 -11.63 -5.18 24.70
CA THR A 58 -11.14 -4.57 23.47
C THR A 58 -10.42 -5.62 22.65
N GLN A 59 -10.81 -5.77 21.41
CA GLN A 59 -10.12 -6.61 20.45
C GLN A 59 -9.44 -5.73 19.42
N SER A 60 -8.26 -6.14 19.01
CA SER A 60 -7.55 -5.48 17.93
C SER A 60 -6.96 -6.52 17.00
N HIS A 61 -6.92 -6.18 15.72
CA HIS A 61 -6.35 -7.04 14.71
C HIS A 61 -5.51 -6.21 13.76
N LEU A 62 -4.24 -6.57 13.64
CA LEU A 62 -3.33 -5.88 12.76
C LEU A 62 -3.31 -6.60 11.42
N LEU A 63 -3.70 -5.89 10.37
CA LEU A 63 -3.67 -6.41 9.02
C LEU A 63 -2.32 -6.08 8.39
N GLU A 64 -1.78 -7.06 7.66
CA GLU A 64 -0.56 -6.82 6.91
C GLU A 64 -0.84 -5.97 5.69
N ALA A 65 0.05 -5.03 5.41
CA ALA A 65 0.01 -4.26 4.18
C ALA A 65 0.80 -5.00 3.11
N GLU A 66 0.25 -5.02 1.90
CA GLU A 66 0.94 -5.56 0.74
C GLU A 66 1.74 -4.46 0.07
N LEU A 67 2.93 -4.82 -0.43
CA LEU A 67 3.73 -3.91 -1.23
C LEU A 67 3.46 -4.17 -2.71
N MET A 68 2.99 -3.15 -3.40
CA MET A 68 2.78 -3.18 -4.84
C MET A 68 3.85 -2.33 -5.50
N VAL A 69 4.73 -2.98 -6.26
CA VAL A 69 5.84 -2.26 -6.92
C VAL A 69 5.34 -1.66 -8.22
N GLY A 70 5.51 -0.36 -8.35
CA GLY A 70 5.09 0.40 -9.53
C GLY A 70 6.26 1.11 -10.20
N GLN A 71 5.93 2.06 -11.07
CA GLN A 71 6.90 2.78 -11.86
C GLN A 71 7.62 3.88 -11.07
N SER A 72 7.09 4.26 -9.91
CA SER A 72 7.59 5.40 -9.15
C SER A 72 8.86 5.14 -8.36
N THR A 73 9.33 3.89 -8.31
CA THR A 73 10.54 3.52 -7.62
C THR A 73 11.53 2.85 -8.58
N GLY A 74 12.80 3.04 -8.33
CA GLY A 74 13.84 2.45 -9.12
C GLY A 74 15.16 2.40 -8.34
N PRO A 75 16.21 1.86 -8.95
CA PRO A 75 17.51 1.82 -8.31
C PRO A 75 17.98 3.23 -7.96
N ALA A 76 18.76 3.35 -6.88
CA ALA A 76 19.35 4.63 -6.52
C ALA A 76 20.27 5.09 -7.64
N PRO A 77 20.27 6.40 -7.97
CA PRO A 77 21.22 6.91 -8.95
C PRO A 77 22.64 6.66 -8.47
N SER A 78 23.58 6.51 -9.42
CA SER A 78 24.97 6.38 -9.06
C SER A 78 25.45 7.66 -8.39
N PHE A 79 26.46 7.53 -7.50
CA PHE A 79 26.98 8.70 -6.79
C PHE A 79 27.46 9.78 -7.76
N SER A 80 28.03 9.39 -8.89
CA SER A 80 28.49 10.34 -9.91
C SER A 80 27.33 11.13 -10.54
N ALA A 81 26.13 10.61 -10.54
CA ALA A 81 24.96 11.32 -11.05
C ALA A 81 24.44 12.37 -10.07
N LEU A 82 24.80 12.26 -8.78
CA LEU A 82 24.39 13.19 -7.73
C LEU A 82 25.38 14.32 -7.52
N THR A 83 26.60 14.19 -7.99
CA THR A 83 27.61 15.24 -7.91
C THR A 83 27.54 16.13 -9.12
N PRO A 84 27.44 17.46 -8.93
CA PRO A 84 27.44 18.41 -10.03
C PRO A 84 28.78 18.43 -10.78
#